data_d352c297b2a4aef286578cd604c28944
#
_entry.id   d352c297b2a4aef286578cd604c28944
#
_cell.length_a   1.000
_cell.length_b   1.000
_cell.length_c   1.000
_cell.angle_alpha   90.00
_cell.angle_beta   90.00
_cell.angle_gamma   90.00
#
_symmetry.space_group_name_H-M   'P 1'
#
loop_
_entity.id
_entity.type
_entity.pdbx_description
1 polymer ?
#
loop_
_entity_poly.entity_id
_entity_poly.type
_entity_poly.pdbx_seq_one_letter_code
_entity_poly.pdbx_strand_id
1 'polypeptide(L)'
;FLNWKSQVFGVEGNGGDCAYSNSYIQEGASVNAKSYIEDSYLYGKTHIGEQCVISGVTLKDKYVPAGVTLHGLKLRDGKFVVRAYGTFDNPKGFLADNAPFLGTTLKQLSETLGLSEKEIWGEEEPYLWFAKLYPVCDSIEDAVTASLELVEVLAGRAKVSESYKNSQRMSLFESFNEADTAQMLAWQENLEKKIRISRFLKAIDERKEVAEAALSFGSKGVTEKHLKELGEIVKTADFSRKMRIYYYLSRMTEG
;
A
#
# COMPACT_ATOMS: atom_id res chain seq x y z
N PHE A 1 -7.75 13.70 10.58
CA PHE A 1 -7.28 13.29 9.25
C PHE A 1 -8.31 12.38 8.54
N LEU A 2 -8.70 11.24 9.13
CA LEU A 2 -9.67 10.31 8.55
C LEU A 2 -11.02 10.96 8.25
N ASN A 3 -11.57 11.71 9.21
CA ASN A 3 -12.85 12.42 9.03
C ASN A 3 -12.76 13.47 7.91
N TRP A 4 -11.65 14.19 7.82
CA TRP A 4 -11.44 15.17 6.76
C TRP A 4 -11.38 14.51 5.38
N LYS A 5 -10.59 13.43 5.24
CA LYS A 5 -10.47 12.69 3.97
C LYS A 5 -11.83 12.10 3.54
N SER A 6 -12.59 11.52 4.46
CA SER A 6 -13.92 10.96 4.13
C SER A 6 -14.91 12.03 3.66
N GLN A 7 -14.86 13.22 4.23
CA GLN A 7 -15.74 14.34 3.84
C GLN A 7 -15.36 14.97 2.49
N VAL A 8 -14.05 15.06 2.20
CA VAL A 8 -13.56 15.77 1.00
C VAL A 8 -13.47 14.85 -0.21
N PHE A 9 -13.12 13.59 -0.05
CA PHE A 9 -12.84 12.67 -1.15
C PHE A 9 -13.85 11.55 -1.34
N GLY A 10 -14.97 11.56 -0.58
CA GLY A 10 -15.99 10.53 -0.71
C GLY A 10 -15.44 9.13 -0.41
N VAL A 11 -14.69 9.02 0.69
CA VAL A 11 -14.02 7.78 1.08
C VAL A 11 -15.06 6.71 1.41
N GLU A 12 -14.94 5.55 0.79
CA GLU A 12 -15.76 4.39 1.10
C GLU A 12 -15.41 3.84 2.49
N GLY A 13 -16.41 3.45 3.26
CA GLY A 13 -16.25 2.82 4.56
C GLY A 13 -17.06 1.53 4.63
N ASN A 14 -16.49 0.48 5.14
CA ASN A 14 -17.20 -0.76 5.43
C ASN A 14 -17.80 -0.69 6.83
N GLY A 15 -18.94 0.00 7.02
CA GLY A 15 -19.78 -0.10 8.24
C GLY A 15 -19.08 -0.05 9.61
N GLY A 16 -17.77 0.21 9.64
CA GLY A 16 -16.91 0.28 10.80
C GLY A 16 -16.00 1.51 10.72
N ASP A 17 -15.22 1.76 11.75
CA ASP A 17 -14.34 2.90 11.90
C ASP A 17 -13.12 2.92 10.94
N CYS A 18 -13.12 2.22 9.82
CA CYS A 18 -12.05 2.24 8.81
C CYS A 18 -12.46 3.00 7.57
N ALA A 19 -11.49 3.61 6.88
CA ALA A 19 -11.72 4.38 5.67
C ALA A 19 -10.69 4.02 4.59
N TYR A 20 -11.10 4.05 3.32
CA TYR A 20 -10.20 3.81 2.21
C TYR A 20 -10.54 4.70 1.01
N SER A 21 -9.51 5.06 0.25
CA SER A 21 -9.58 5.90 -0.94
C SER A 21 -8.72 5.28 -2.03
N ASN A 22 -9.23 5.27 -3.28
CA ASN A 22 -8.52 4.70 -4.43
C ASN A 22 -7.85 3.36 -4.12
N SER A 23 -8.57 2.47 -3.41
CA SER A 23 -8.02 1.21 -2.94
C SER A 23 -8.97 0.05 -3.21
N TYR A 24 -8.42 -1.15 -3.33
CA TYR A 24 -9.19 -2.38 -3.49
C TYR A 24 -8.85 -3.36 -2.38
N ILE A 25 -9.86 -3.76 -1.64
CA ILE A 25 -9.77 -4.77 -0.61
C ILE A 25 -10.55 -5.98 -1.13
N GLN A 26 -9.81 -7.01 -1.56
CA GLN A 26 -10.39 -8.23 -2.11
C GLN A 26 -11.07 -9.03 -1.00
N GLU A 27 -12.08 -9.82 -1.37
CA GLU A 27 -12.68 -10.79 -0.48
C GLU A 27 -11.60 -11.74 0.09
N GLY A 28 -11.62 -11.92 1.42
CA GLY A 28 -10.57 -12.65 2.15
C GLY A 28 -9.52 -11.76 2.80
N ALA A 29 -9.35 -10.53 2.33
CA ALA A 29 -8.57 -9.51 3.04
C ALA A 29 -9.44 -8.78 4.07
N SER A 30 -8.85 -8.37 5.19
CA SER A 30 -9.56 -7.66 6.27
C SER A 30 -8.78 -6.46 6.77
N VAL A 31 -9.51 -5.42 7.17
CA VAL A 31 -8.97 -4.17 7.73
C VAL A 31 -9.71 -3.87 9.03
N ASN A 32 -8.96 -3.72 10.12
CA ASN A 32 -9.51 -3.43 11.42
C ASN A 32 -9.77 -1.92 11.62
N ALA A 33 -10.50 -1.63 12.69
CA ALA A 33 -11.00 -0.30 13.02
C ALA A 33 -9.91 0.78 13.08
N LYS A 34 -10.30 2.03 12.84
CA LYS A 34 -9.45 3.24 12.89
C LYS A 34 -8.27 3.22 11.93
N SER A 35 -8.33 2.36 10.88
CA SER A 35 -7.30 2.28 9.85
C SER A 35 -7.71 3.04 8.60
N TYR A 36 -6.71 3.56 7.89
CA TYR A 36 -6.87 4.26 6.63
C TYR A 36 -6.02 3.63 5.54
N ILE A 37 -6.64 3.33 4.40
CA ILE A 37 -6.00 2.70 3.25
C ILE A 37 -6.13 3.63 2.04
N GLU A 38 -5.04 3.97 1.39
CA GLU A 38 -5.06 4.76 0.16
C GLU A 38 -4.12 4.19 -0.90
N ASP A 39 -4.51 4.35 -2.18
CA ASP A 39 -3.72 3.95 -3.33
C ASP A 39 -3.11 2.55 -3.19
N SER A 40 -3.90 1.60 -2.67
CA SER A 40 -3.38 0.29 -2.29
C SER A 40 -4.27 -0.86 -2.76
N TYR A 41 -3.65 -2.02 -2.98
CA TYR A 41 -4.32 -3.25 -3.40
C TYR A 41 -4.06 -4.36 -2.38
N LEU A 42 -5.11 -4.76 -1.66
CA LEU A 42 -5.07 -5.78 -0.61
C LEU A 42 -5.79 -7.05 -1.10
N TYR A 43 -5.11 -8.19 -1.11
CA TYR A 43 -5.68 -9.44 -1.59
C TYR A 43 -5.13 -10.67 -0.87
N GLY A 44 -5.76 -11.83 -1.17
CA GLY A 44 -5.49 -13.07 -0.45
C GLY A 44 -5.92 -12.97 1.02
N LYS A 45 -5.16 -13.57 1.91
CA LYS A 45 -5.40 -13.56 3.36
C LYS A 45 -4.71 -12.37 4.06
N THR A 46 -4.71 -11.19 3.41
CA THR A 46 -4.12 -9.99 4.01
C THR A 46 -4.96 -9.51 5.18
N HIS A 47 -4.29 -9.21 6.30
CA HIS A 47 -4.91 -8.67 7.49
C HIS A 47 -4.20 -7.39 7.95
N ILE A 48 -4.96 -6.30 8.09
CA ILE A 48 -4.48 -5.01 8.60
C ILE A 48 -5.02 -4.83 10.01
N GLY A 49 -4.11 -4.62 10.96
CA GLY A 49 -4.43 -4.34 12.36
C GLY A 49 -5.15 -3.01 12.55
N GLU A 50 -5.48 -2.67 13.79
CA GLU A 50 -6.11 -1.40 14.15
C GLU A 50 -5.14 -0.22 14.03
N GLN A 51 -5.67 0.98 13.78
CA GLN A 51 -4.92 2.24 13.78
C GLN A 51 -3.75 2.25 12.78
N CYS A 52 -3.88 1.54 11.66
CA CYS A 52 -2.89 1.50 10.60
C CYS A 52 -3.15 2.58 9.53
N VAL A 53 -2.08 3.03 8.89
CA VAL A 53 -2.13 3.84 7.67
C VAL A 53 -1.37 3.11 6.57
N ILE A 54 -2.06 2.73 5.51
CA ILE A 54 -1.48 1.98 4.39
C ILE A 54 -1.62 2.83 3.13
N SER A 55 -0.50 3.15 2.51
CA SER A 55 -0.48 4.05 1.37
C SER A 55 0.51 3.57 0.30
N GLY A 56 0.05 3.50 -0.95
CA GLY A 56 0.91 3.24 -2.10
C GLY A 56 1.52 1.84 -2.14
N VAL A 57 0.82 0.78 -1.68
CA VAL A 57 1.38 -0.57 -1.61
C VAL A 57 0.44 -1.63 -2.17
N THR A 58 1.04 -2.76 -2.57
CA THR A 58 0.33 -4.01 -2.87
C THR A 58 0.63 -5.04 -1.79
N LEU A 59 -0.40 -5.57 -1.13
CA LEU A 59 -0.28 -6.53 -0.05
C LEU A 59 -0.97 -7.85 -0.42
N LYS A 60 -0.20 -8.93 -0.47
CA LYS A 60 -0.70 -10.28 -0.71
C LYS A 60 -0.35 -11.19 0.46
N ASP A 61 -1.35 -11.80 1.10
CA ASP A 61 -1.15 -12.75 2.19
C ASP A 61 -0.23 -12.17 3.30
N LYS A 62 -0.42 -10.89 3.64
CA LYS A 62 0.41 -10.18 4.63
C LYS A 62 -0.39 -9.87 5.89
N TYR A 63 0.32 -9.90 7.01
CA TYR A 63 -0.16 -9.38 8.29
C TYR A 63 0.55 -8.07 8.62
N VAL A 64 -0.22 -7.02 8.84
CA VAL A 64 0.30 -5.72 9.31
C VAL A 64 -0.19 -5.53 10.74
N PRO A 65 0.71 -5.45 11.73
CA PRO A 65 0.34 -5.24 13.13
C PRO A 65 -0.37 -3.90 13.36
N ALA A 66 -1.09 -3.79 14.47
CA ALA A 66 -1.76 -2.56 14.85
C ALA A 66 -0.77 -1.39 15.02
N GLY A 67 -1.20 -0.18 14.69
CA GLY A 67 -0.43 1.05 14.86
C GLY A 67 0.74 1.24 13.88
N VAL A 68 0.75 0.50 12.77
CA VAL A 68 1.81 0.58 11.75
C VAL A 68 1.35 1.43 10.57
N THR A 69 2.22 2.32 10.13
CA THR A 69 2.13 3.00 8.84
C THR A 69 3.05 2.32 7.84
N LEU A 70 2.51 1.94 6.68
CA LEU A 70 3.27 1.53 5.51
C LEU A 70 3.05 2.54 4.39
N HIS A 71 4.14 3.11 3.87
CA HIS A 71 4.07 4.05 2.77
C HIS A 71 5.05 3.66 1.66
N GLY A 72 4.51 3.19 0.54
CA GLY A 72 5.26 2.80 -0.65
C GLY A 72 5.66 4.00 -1.50
N LEU A 73 6.88 3.98 -1.98
CA LEU A 73 7.42 4.97 -2.90
C LEU A 73 8.08 4.27 -4.08
N LYS A 74 7.89 4.82 -5.26
CA LYS A 74 8.67 4.50 -6.45
C LYS A 74 9.78 5.54 -6.61
N LEU A 75 11.01 5.08 -6.82
CA LEU A 75 12.20 5.90 -6.93
C LEU A 75 12.49 6.25 -8.39
N ARG A 76 13.33 7.28 -8.62
CA ARG A 76 13.72 7.73 -9.96
C ARG A 76 14.43 6.65 -10.77
N ASP A 77 15.16 5.75 -10.13
CA ASP A 77 15.83 4.61 -10.76
C ASP A 77 14.88 3.43 -11.10
N GLY A 78 13.59 3.60 -10.82
CA GLY A 78 12.55 2.61 -11.06
C GLY A 78 12.36 1.58 -9.95
N LYS A 79 13.20 1.60 -8.90
CA LYS A 79 13.08 0.74 -7.72
C LYS A 79 12.01 1.22 -6.75
N PHE A 80 11.83 0.48 -5.68
CA PHE A 80 10.80 0.73 -4.67
C PHE A 80 11.39 0.76 -3.27
N VAL A 81 10.81 1.60 -2.43
CA VAL A 81 11.01 1.62 -0.98
C VAL A 81 9.65 1.64 -0.30
N VAL A 82 9.47 0.84 0.73
CA VAL A 82 8.31 0.96 1.63
C VAL A 82 8.81 1.44 2.97
N ARG A 83 8.30 2.57 3.42
CA ARG A 83 8.61 3.13 4.73
C ARG A 83 7.65 2.53 5.76
N ALA A 84 8.18 1.91 6.81
CA ALA A 84 7.40 1.38 7.93
C ALA A 84 7.75 2.16 9.19
N TYR A 85 6.75 2.71 9.87
CA TYR A 85 6.91 3.43 11.14
C TYR A 85 5.61 3.37 11.94
N GLY A 86 5.67 3.62 13.22
CA GLY A 86 4.48 3.69 14.06
C GLY A 86 3.63 4.90 13.70
N THR A 87 2.31 4.74 13.70
CA THR A 87 1.35 5.83 13.37
C THR A 87 1.55 7.07 14.25
N PHE A 88 2.11 6.88 15.43
CA PHE A 88 2.39 7.97 16.40
C PHE A 88 3.88 8.26 16.58
N ASP A 89 4.77 7.63 15.80
CA ASP A 89 6.19 7.91 15.89
C ASP A 89 6.49 9.34 15.39
N ASN A 90 7.45 9.98 16.04
CA ASN A 90 7.91 11.31 15.67
C ASN A 90 9.14 11.21 14.75
N PRO A 91 9.02 11.60 13.45
CA PRO A 91 10.18 11.58 12.54
C PRO A 91 11.36 12.42 13.03
N LYS A 92 11.11 13.43 13.86
CA LYS A 92 12.12 14.27 14.50
C LYS A 92 12.61 13.71 15.84
N GLY A 93 12.24 12.46 16.17
CA GLY A 93 12.75 11.79 17.36
C GLY A 93 14.26 11.65 17.31
N PHE A 94 14.94 12.02 18.39
CA PHE A 94 16.40 12.04 18.47
C PHE A 94 16.93 10.88 19.31
N LEU A 95 18.06 10.32 18.92
CA LEU A 95 18.67 9.16 19.59
C LEU A 95 18.96 9.45 21.07
N ALA A 96 19.53 10.63 21.37
CA ALA A 96 19.88 11.01 22.75
C ALA A 96 18.65 11.07 23.66
N ASP A 97 17.48 11.47 23.12
CA ASP A 97 16.22 11.55 23.85
C ASP A 97 15.54 10.20 24.00
N ASN A 98 16.16 9.15 23.48
CA ASN A 98 15.60 7.79 23.47
C ASN A 98 14.18 7.73 22.87
N ALA A 99 13.98 8.43 21.76
CA ALA A 99 12.68 8.56 21.12
C ALA A 99 12.09 7.18 20.75
N PRO A 100 10.75 7.00 20.89
CA PRO A 100 10.09 5.75 20.52
C PRO A 100 10.08 5.56 19.00
N PHE A 101 10.15 4.30 18.58
CA PHE A 101 10.03 3.87 17.18
C PHE A 101 9.50 2.43 17.10
N LEU A 102 8.33 2.24 16.45
CA LEU A 102 7.71 0.93 16.25
C LEU A 102 7.62 0.06 17.54
N GLY A 103 7.31 0.67 18.66
CA GLY A 103 7.17 -0.02 19.95
C GLY A 103 8.49 -0.32 20.69
N THR A 104 9.63 0.06 20.11
CA THR A 104 10.95 0.07 20.73
C THR A 104 11.46 1.52 20.86
N THR A 105 12.76 1.73 21.00
CA THR A 105 13.38 3.06 21.04
C THR A 105 14.58 3.16 20.11
N LEU A 106 14.96 4.38 19.72
CA LEU A 106 16.11 4.58 18.83
C LEU A 106 17.42 4.03 19.43
N LYS A 107 17.59 4.05 20.75
CA LYS A 107 18.79 3.48 21.41
C LYS A 107 18.89 1.96 21.27
N GLN A 108 17.77 1.28 21.08
CA GLN A 108 17.74 -0.17 20.91
C GLN A 108 17.94 -0.63 19.47
N LEU A 109 17.89 0.30 18.49
CA LEU A 109 17.97 -0.07 17.06
C LEU A 109 19.27 -0.81 16.72
N SER A 110 20.42 -0.28 17.14
CA SER A 110 21.73 -0.88 16.84
C SER A 110 21.82 -2.31 17.33
N GLU A 111 21.45 -2.56 18.58
CA GLU A 111 21.46 -3.89 19.16
C GLU A 111 20.45 -4.81 18.47
N THR A 112 19.21 -4.35 18.31
CA THR A 112 18.13 -5.17 17.74
C THR A 112 18.38 -5.55 16.30
N LEU A 113 18.91 -4.63 15.49
CA LEU A 113 19.20 -4.86 14.07
C LEU A 113 20.60 -5.45 13.83
N GLY A 114 21.47 -5.46 14.86
CA GLY A 114 22.86 -5.85 14.70
C GLY A 114 23.63 -4.97 13.72
N LEU A 115 23.28 -3.68 13.67
CA LEU A 115 23.88 -2.64 12.85
C LEU A 115 24.54 -1.60 13.74
N SER A 116 25.69 -1.08 13.35
CA SER A 116 26.31 0.06 14.04
C SER A 116 25.52 1.34 13.82
N GLU A 117 25.67 2.33 14.69
CA GLU A 117 25.09 3.66 14.50
C GLU A 117 25.53 4.29 13.18
N LYS A 118 26.77 4.05 12.75
CA LYS A 118 27.29 4.50 11.46
C LYS A 118 26.60 3.85 10.27
N GLU A 119 26.19 2.60 10.34
CA GLU A 119 25.41 1.94 9.29
C GLU A 119 23.96 2.43 9.25
N ILE A 120 23.44 2.91 10.39
CA ILE A 120 22.06 3.43 10.48
C ILE A 120 22.01 4.90 10.06
N TRP A 121 22.90 5.75 10.55
CA TRP A 121 22.83 7.21 10.31
C TRP A 121 23.92 7.75 9.37
N GLY A 122 25.00 7.00 9.14
CA GLY A 122 26.15 7.51 8.38
C GLY A 122 26.84 8.66 9.11
N GLU A 123 26.94 9.78 8.46
CA GLU A 123 27.48 11.04 9.00
C GLU A 123 26.37 12.03 9.38
N GLU A 124 25.08 11.62 9.26
CA GLU A 124 23.94 12.46 9.59
C GLU A 124 23.67 12.52 11.09
N GLU A 125 22.98 13.55 11.54
CA GLU A 125 22.48 13.64 12.90
C GLU A 125 21.51 12.48 13.20
N PRO A 126 21.61 11.86 14.39
CA PRO A 126 20.87 10.62 14.68
C PRO A 126 19.38 10.86 15.03
N TYR A 127 18.67 11.50 14.12
CA TYR A 127 17.22 11.59 14.11
C TYR A 127 16.60 10.38 13.38
N LEU A 128 15.39 10.00 13.74
CA LEU A 128 14.64 8.99 13.01
C LEU A 128 14.51 9.32 11.52
N TRP A 129 14.39 10.59 11.18
CA TRP A 129 14.29 11.10 9.81
C TRP A 129 15.44 10.67 8.91
N PHE A 130 16.65 10.52 9.48
CA PHE A 130 17.87 10.16 8.76
C PHE A 130 18.28 8.69 8.96
N ALA A 131 17.56 7.92 9.76
CA ALA A 131 17.87 6.52 9.98
C ALA A 131 17.63 5.67 8.71
N LYS A 132 18.66 5.03 8.17
CA LYS A 132 18.64 4.17 6.97
C LYS A 132 18.08 2.80 7.30
N LEU A 133 16.77 2.70 7.36
CA LEU A 133 16.05 1.51 7.82
C LEU A 133 15.28 0.78 6.71
N TYR A 134 15.05 1.41 5.56
CA TYR A 134 14.11 0.91 4.56
C TYR A 134 14.85 0.35 3.34
N PRO A 135 14.83 -0.98 3.12
CA PRO A 135 15.50 -1.60 1.97
C PRO A 135 14.96 -1.11 0.63
N VAL A 136 15.90 -0.91 -0.32
CA VAL A 136 15.61 -0.60 -1.71
C VAL A 136 15.44 -1.91 -2.47
N CYS A 137 14.29 -2.10 -3.13
CA CYS A 137 13.91 -3.34 -3.79
C CYS A 137 13.49 -3.12 -5.25
N ASP A 138 13.53 -4.18 -6.05
CA ASP A 138 13.12 -4.12 -7.46
C ASP A 138 11.60 -4.21 -7.64
N SER A 139 10.87 -4.68 -6.63
CA SER A 139 9.40 -4.73 -6.61
C SER A 139 8.81 -4.12 -5.35
N ILE A 140 7.55 -3.66 -5.44
CA ILE A 140 6.82 -3.15 -4.28
C ILE A 140 6.52 -4.26 -3.26
N GLU A 141 6.30 -5.48 -3.73
CA GLU A 141 6.03 -6.65 -2.90
C GLU A 141 7.25 -7.05 -2.06
N ASP A 142 8.45 -7.00 -2.64
CA ASP A 142 9.70 -7.24 -1.92
C ASP A 142 9.97 -6.12 -0.91
N ALA A 143 9.75 -4.87 -1.28
CA ALA A 143 9.90 -3.73 -0.38
C ALA A 143 8.92 -3.80 0.80
N VAL A 144 7.67 -4.21 0.58
CA VAL A 144 6.70 -4.50 1.64
C VAL A 144 7.22 -5.60 2.57
N THR A 145 7.72 -6.70 1.99
CA THR A 145 8.20 -7.84 2.76
C THR A 145 9.37 -7.45 3.66
N ALA A 146 10.34 -6.71 3.11
CA ALA A 146 11.51 -6.24 3.86
C ALA A 146 11.13 -5.24 4.97
N SER A 147 10.16 -4.38 4.73
CA SER A 147 9.70 -3.41 5.74
C SER A 147 8.84 -4.05 6.82
N LEU A 148 8.07 -5.08 6.51
CA LEU A 148 7.38 -5.87 7.53
C LEU A 148 8.35 -6.72 8.34
N GLU A 149 9.45 -7.21 7.76
CA GLU A 149 10.53 -7.85 8.53
C GLU A 149 11.07 -6.89 9.60
N LEU A 150 11.35 -5.62 9.25
CA LEU A 150 11.77 -4.61 10.22
C LEU A 150 10.76 -4.48 11.37
N VAL A 151 9.46 -4.40 11.06
CA VAL A 151 8.38 -4.32 12.07
C VAL A 151 8.40 -5.53 13.01
N GLU A 152 8.53 -6.75 12.47
CA GLU A 152 8.54 -7.98 13.25
C GLU A 152 9.81 -8.11 14.13
N VAL A 153 10.96 -7.68 13.61
CA VAL A 153 12.24 -7.68 14.32
C VAL A 153 12.19 -6.70 15.50
N LEU A 154 11.73 -5.46 15.26
CA LEU A 154 11.64 -4.45 16.31
C LEU A 154 10.61 -4.81 17.39
N ALA A 155 9.58 -5.55 17.02
CA ALA A 155 8.61 -6.09 17.98
C ALA A 155 9.12 -7.34 18.73
N GLY A 156 10.34 -7.80 18.48
CA GLY A 156 10.94 -8.98 19.12
C GLY A 156 10.32 -10.32 18.68
N ARG A 157 9.57 -10.33 17.57
CA ARG A 157 8.90 -11.53 17.04
C ARG A 157 9.73 -12.28 15.99
N ALA A 158 10.73 -11.63 15.43
CA ALA A 158 11.65 -12.21 14.45
C ALA A 158 13.10 -11.81 14.74
N LYS A 159 14.04 -12.52 14.12
CA LYS A 159 15.43 -12.11 14.04
C LYS A 159 15.69 -11.43 12.70
N VAL A 160 16.53 -10.41 12.71
CA VAL A 160 16.95 -9.73 11.49
C VAL A 160 17.69 -10.70 10.56
N SER A 161 17.32 -10.71 9.28
CA SER A 161 18.00 -11.55 8.27
C SER A 161 19.30 -10.93 7.79
N GLU A 162 20.20 -11.79 7.30
CA GLU A 162 21.43 -11.32 6.63
C GLU A 162 21.12 -10.56 5.35
N SER A 163 20.02 -10.88 4.67
CA SER A 163 19.54 -10.14 3.50
C SER A 163 19.20 -8.69 3.85
N TYR A 164 18.50 -8.46 4.97
CA TYR A 164 18.19 -7.12 5.45
C TYR A 164 19.47 -6.35 5.80
N LYS A 165 20.40 -6.95 6.55
CA LYS A 165 21.64 -6.30 6.95
C LYS A 165 22.49 -5.87 5.76
N ASN A 166 22.58 -6.71 4.72
CA ASN A 166 23.39 -6.48 3.53
C ASN A 166 22.66 -5.66 2.44
N SER A 167 21.38 -5.32 2.65
CA SER A 167 20.62 -4.55 1.67
C SER A 167 21.07 -3.08 1.61
N GLN A 168 20.95 -2.47 0.43
CA GLN A 168 20.95 -1.01 0.33
C GLN A 168 19.68 -0.49 1.03
N ARG A 169 19.86 0.40 2.00
CA ARG A 169 18.74 1.00 2.74
C ARG A 169 18.71 2.50 2.59
N MET A 170 17.53 3.06 2.63
CA MET A 170 17.27 4.50 2.65
C MET A 170 16.61 4.94 3.97
N SER A 171 16.83 6.20 4.31
CA SER A 171 16.10 6.87 5.38
C SER A 171 14.74 7.41 4.91
N LEU A 172 13.95 7.97 5.84
CA LEU A 172 12.74 8.73 5.48
C LEU A 172 13.09 9.90 4.57
N PHE A 173 14.18 10.61 4.87
CA PHE A 173 14.65 11.77 4.11
C PHE A 173 15.12 11.41 2.71
N GLU A 174 16.02 10.43 2.59
CA GLU A 174 16.55 9.99 1.29
C GLU A 174 15.42 9.47 0.40
N SER A 175 14.55 8.60 0.92
CA SER A 175 13.43 8.05 0.14
C SER A 175 12.44 9.12 -0.34
N PHE A 176 12.23 10.20 0.43
CA PHE A 176 11.42 11.33 0.02
C PHE A 176 12.07 12.11 -1.14
N ASN A 177 13.37 12.38 -1.04
CA ASN A 177 14.10 13.13 -2.06
C ASN A 177 14.26 12.34 -3.39
N GLU A 178 14.38 11.01 -3.31
CA GLU A 178 14.55 10.13 -4.47
C GLU A 178 13.21 9.64 -5.05
N ALA A 179 12.07 9.94 -4.43
CA ALA A 179 10.77 9.59 -4.95
C ALA A 179 10.50 10.27 -6.31
N ASP A 180 9.96 9.51 -7.24
CA ASP A 180 9.52 9.99 -8.56
C ASP A 180 8.01 10.23 -8.55
N THR A 181 7.60 11.49 -8.41
CA THR A 181 6.19 11.89 -8.35
C THR A 181 5.45 11.51 -9.64
N ALA A 182 6.07 11.63 -10.81
CA ALA A 182 5.42 11.30 -12.07
C ALA A 182 5.16 9.79 -12.20
N GLN A 183 6.14 8.97 -11.81
CA GLN A 183 5.97 7.51 -11.78
C GLN A 183 4.98 7.07 -10.72
N MET A 184 4.92 7.75 -9.55
CA MET A 184 3.90 7.50 -8.52
C MET A 184 2.50 7.78 -9.05
N LEU A 185 2.27 8.92 -9.70
CA LEU A 185 0.98 9.26 -10.31
C LEU A 185 0.58 8.23 -11.39
N ALA A 186 1.51 7.85 -12.26
CA ALA A 186 1.24 6.82 -13.28
C ALA A 186 0.89 5.46 -12.64
N TRP A 187 1.52 5.11 -11.53
CA TRP A 187 1.20 3.89 -10.79
C TRP A 187 -0.19 3.97 -10.16
N GLN A 188 -0.55 5.09 -9.54
CA GLN A 188 -1.87 5.35 -8.96
C GLN A 188 -2.97 5.28 -10.02
N GLU A 189 -2.76 5.87 -11.21
CA GLU A 189 -3.71 5.75 -12.34
C GLU A 189 -3.89 4.31 -12.80
N ASN A 190 -2.81 3.53 -12.86
CA ASN A 190 -2.89 2.12 -13.21
C ASN A 190 -3.62 1.30 -12.13
N LEU A 191 -3.40 1.60 -10.88
CA LEU A 191 -4.11 0.97 -9.77
C LEU A 191 -5.60 1.31 -9.82
N GLU A 192 -5.97 2.59 -10.00
CA GLU A 192 -7.35 3.01 -10.14
C GLU A 192 -8.06 2.26 -11.28
N LYS A 193 -7.40 2.13 -12.43
CA LYS A 193 -7.91 1.34 -13.56
C LYS A 193 -8.19 -0.11 -13.16
N LYS A 194 -7.25 -0.77 -12.49
CA LYS A 194 -7.41 -2.16 -12.02
C LYS A 194 -8.56 -2.28 -11.02
N ILE A 195 -8.68 -1.33 -10.09
CA ILE A 195 -9.76 -1.30 -9.10
C ILE A 195 -11.12 -1.20 -9.79
N ARG A 196 -11.28 -0.27 -10.73
CA ARG A 196 -12.51 -0.08 -11.48
C ARG A 196 -12.92 -1.32 -12.27
N ILE A 197 -11.97 -1.95 -12.95
CA ILE A 197 -12.21 -3.20 -13.68
C ILE A 197 -12.57 -4.33 -12.72
N SER A 198 -11.88 -4.46 -11.59
CA SER A 198 -12.18 -5.51 -10.60
C SER A 198 -13.59 -5.36 -10.02
N ARG A 199 -14.02 -4.13 -9.72
CA ARG A 199 -15.39 -3.82 -9.26
C ARG A 199 -16.42 -4.16 -10.33
N PHE A 200 -16.17 -3.77 -11.59
CA PHE A 200 -17.03 -4.12 -12.70
C PHE A 200 -17.16 -5.64 -12.88
N LEU A 201 -16.05 -6.37 -12.89
CA LEU A 201 -16.07 -7.82 -13.04
C LEU A 201 -16.82 -8.49 -11.88
N LYS A 202 -16.64 -8.01 -10.65
CA LYS A 202 -17.39 -8.49 -9.49
C LYS A 202 -18.89 -8.24 -9.67
N ALA A 203 -19.30 -7.04 -10.08
CA ALA A 203 -20.71 -6.71 -10.29
C ALA A 203 -21.35 -7.60 -11.35
N ILE A 204 -20.69 -7.88 -12.47
CA ILE A 204 -21.23 -8.79 -13.51
C ILE A 204 -21.23 -10.25 -13.09
N ASP A 205 -20.27 -10.69 -12.28
CA ASP A 205 -20.24 -12.06 -11.75
C ASP A 205 -21.37 -12.26 -10.72
N GLU A 206 -21.70 -11.25 -9.94
CA GLU A 206 -22.85 -11.18 -9.01
C GLU A 206 -24.20 -10.90 -9.73
N ARG A 207 -24.19 -10.69 -11.05
CA ARG A 207 -25.38 -10.40 -11.88
C ARG A 207 -26.12 -9.13 -11.43
N LYS A 208 -25.37 -8.10 -11.05
CA LYS A 208 -25.93 -6.79 -10.72
C LYS A 208 -26.56 -6.14 -11.96
N GLU A 209 -27.46 -5.18 -11.73
CA GLU A 209 -28.02 -4.39 -12.82
C GLU A 209 -26.93 -3.65 -13.61
N VAL A 210 -27.15 -3.46 -14.92
CA VAL A 210 -26.17 -2.81 -15.80
C VAL A 210 -25.77 -1.42 -15.29
N ALA A 211 -26.75 -0.64 -14.81
CA ALA A 211 -26.51 0.67 -14.23
C ALA A 211 -25.60 0.61 -12.99
N GLU A 212 -25.79 -0.38 -12.12
CA GLU A 212 -24.94 -0.59 -10.93
C GLU A 212 -23.51 -0.99 -11.33
N ALA A 213 -23.35 -1.89 -12.30
CA ALA A 213 -22.05 -2.27 -12.82
C ALA A 213 -21.32 -1.07 -13.48
N ALA A 214 -22.05 -0.19 -14.16
CA ALA A 214 -21.52 1.01 -14.79
C ALA A 214 -20.92 2.00 -13.78
N LEU A 215 -21.46 2.08 -12.55
CA LEU A 215 -20.92 2.92 -11.48
C LEU A 215 -19.47 2.57 -11.12
N SER A 216 -19.02 1.35 -11.42
CA SER A 216 -17.62 0.93 -11.21
C SER A 216 -16.62 1.81 -11.95
N PHE A 217 -17.01 2.44 -13.04
CA PHE A 217 -16.14 3.31 -13.85
C PHE A 217 -16.24 4.80 -13.46
N GLY A 218 -17.12 5.13 -12.49
CA GLY A 218 -17.32 6.51 -12.02
C GLY A 218 -17.93 7.43 -13.07
N SER A 219 -17.91 8.74 -12.82
CA SER A 219 -18.53 9.76 -13.67
C SER A 219 -17.95 9.87 -15.08
N LYS A 220 -16.71 9.42 -15.30
CA LYS A 220 -16.07 9.41 -16.63
C LYS A 220 -16.48 8.22 -17.49
N GLY A 221 -17.19 7.25 -16.92
CA GLY A 221 -17.59 6.02 -17.60
C GLY A 221 -16.42 5.15 -18.05
N VAL A 222 -16.71 4.23 -18.97
CA VAL A 222 -15.71 3.33 -19.57
C VAL A 222 -14.81 4.12 -20.51
N THR A 223 -13.50 4.00 -20.35
CA THR A 223 -12.50 4.63 -21.22
C THR A 223 -11.81 3.59 -22.10
N GLU A 224 -11.12 4.03 -23.16
CA GLU A 224 -10.32 3.16 -24.03
C GLU A 224 -9.29 2.33 -23.26
N LYS A 225 -8.67 2.93 -22.21
CA LYS A 225 -7.73 2.22 -21.32
C LYS A 225 -8.41 1.04 -20.59
N HIS A 226 -9.68 1.20 -20.15
CA HIS A 226 -10.46 0.14 -19.55
C HIS A 226 -10.82 -0.95 -20.58
N LEU A 227 -11.24 -0.57 -21.77
CA LEU A 227 -11.60 -1.51 -22.83
C LEU A 227 -10.40 -2.36 -23.26
N LYS A 228 -9.21 -1.78 -23.36
CA LYS A 228 -7.98 -2.51 -23.65
C LYS A 228 -7.68 -3.59 -22.60
N GLU A 229 -7.75 -3.23 -21.33
CA GLU A 229 -7.52 -4.18 -20.21
C GLU A 229 -8.59 -5.28 -20.16
N LEU A 230 -9.87 -4.91 -20.33
CA LEU A 230 -10.95 -5.90 -20.40
C LEU A 230 -10.79 -6.83 -21.61
N GLY A 231 -10.26 -6.33 -22.73
CA GLY A 231 -9.94 -7.14 -23.90
C GLY A 231 -8.92 -8.24 -23.60
N GLU A 232 -7.88 -7.95 -22.78
CA GLU A 232 -6.92 -8.96 -22.36
C GLU A 232 -7.58 -10.01 -21.42
N ILE A 233 -8.41 -9.56 -20.49
CA ILE A 233 -9.14 -10.46 -19.59
C ILE A 233 -10.09 -11.39 -20.36
N VAL A 234 -10.79 -10.86 -21.37
CA VAL A 234 -11.68 -11.64 -22.21
C VAL A 234 -10.95 -12.75 -22.97
N LYS A 235 -9.69 -12.58 -23.37
CA LYS A 235 -8.91 -13.63 -24.06
C LYS A 235 -8.82 -14.90 -23.25
N THR A 236 -8.67 -14.81 -21.93
CA THR A 236 -8.46 -15.93 -21.01
C THR A 236 -9.72 -16.39 -20.27
N ALA A 237 -10.80 -15.59 -20.31
CA ALA A 237 -12.06 -15.93 -19.64
C ALA A 237 -12.78 -17.09 -20.34
N ASP A 238 -13.57 -17.85 -19.58
CA ASP A 238 -14.51 -18.84 -20.17
C ASP A 238 -15.59 -18.17 -21.02
N PHE A 239 -16.27 -18.96 -21.84
CA PHE A 239 -17.27 -18.46 -22.79
C PHE A 239 -18.41 -17.70 -22.09
N SER A 240 -18.92 -18.23 -20.98
CA SER A 240 -20.02 -17.59 -20.23
C SER A 240 -19.65 -16.23 -19.70
N ARG A 241 -18.44 -16.09 -19.15
CA ARG A 241 -17.91 -14.82 -18.63
C ARG A 241 -17.65 -13.82 -19.76
N LYS A 242 -17.11 -14.29 -20.90
CA LYS A 242 -16.97 -13.47 -22.12
C LYS A 242 -18.27 -12.84 -22.54
N MET A 243 -19.32 -13.68 -22.67
CA MET A 243 -20.65 -13.21 -23.10
C MET A 243 -21.26 -12.22 -22.12
N ARG A 244 -21.08 -12.41 -20.79
CA ARG A 244 -21.51 -11.44 -19.79
C ARG A 244 -20.79 -10.11 -19.94
N ILE A 245 -19.48 -10.10 -20.07
CA ILE A 245 -18.69 -8.88 -20.24
C ILE A 245 -19.19 -8.10 -21.46
N TYR A 246 -19.35 -8.78 -22.63
CA TYR A 246 -19.85 -8.12 -23.84
C TYR A 246 -21.26 -7.59 -23.69
N TYR A 247 -22.15 -8.35 -23.06
CA TYR A 247 -23.53 -7.90 -22.81
C TYR A 247 -23.57 -6.61 -21.99
N TYR A 248 -22.83 -6.56 -20.87
CA TYR A 248 -22.82 -5.36 -20.02
C TYR A 248 -22.20 -4.17 -20.75
N LEU A 249 -21.09 -4.35 -21.46
CA LEU A 249 -20.44 -3.26 -22.19
C LEU A 249 -21.36 -2.72 -23.30
N SER A 250 -22.04 -3.56 -24.07
CA SER A 250 -22.96 -3.11 -25.12
C SER A 250 -24.10 -2.27 -24.55
N ARG A 251 -24.67 -2.70 -23.43
CA ARG A 251 -25.76 -1.94 -22.78
C ARG A 251 -25.32 -0.61 -22.18
N MET A 252 -24.06 -0.51 -21.74
CA MET A 252 -23.50 0.74 -21.21
C MET A 252 -23.19 1.78 -22.29
N THR A 253 -23.04 1.36 -23.54
CA THR A 253 -22.78 2.24 -24.69
C THR A 253 -24.06 2.70 -25.43
N GLU A 254 -25.20 2.11 -25.12
CA GLU A 254 -26.51 2.44 -25.72
C GLU A 254 -27.26 3.56 -24.96
N GLY A 255 -26.76 4.05 -23.82
CA GLY A 255 -27.34 5.12 -23.01
C GLY A 255 -26.43 6.34 -22.91
#